data_a68e6cb683ed771d7fc2433957e5970d
#
_entry.id   a68e6cb683ed771d7fc2433957e5970d
#
_cell.length_a   1.000
_cell.length_b   1.000
_cell.length_c   1.000
_cell.angle_alpha   90.00
_cell.angle_beta   90.00
_cell.angle_gamma   90.00
#
_symmetry.space_group_name_H-M   'P 1'
#
loop_
_entity.id
_entity.type
_entity.pdbx_description
1 polymer ?
#
loop_
_entity_poly.entity_id
_entity_poly.type
_entity_poly.pdbx_seq_one_letter_code
_entity_poly.pdbx_strand_id
1 'polypeptide(L)'
;NYIVDSNNDNQLYKIKLVRNYFRQKPEVLMSFIFGSYAAGRETSGSDFDIAVYFRDSEKTDYSNEDQIRLEVTEILHQDIDLVCLNGAPASLVSDVIKTGIPLFIRDRKLYWTLYLKVSLEAEDFLGFARDYMKIYQNAKSLVPEQKTRLLARLQFLGDELKEIEEFRKLTFKEYQDDKIQRRNIERWTENIINASIDIAKIILASEKKKMPGSYEEALRDFAMSAGLTDDEARKFAAFAGIRNILAHEYWEILYGRIQNFIKESPFLYKKILHFLDNYL
;
A
#
# COMPACT_ATOMS: atom_id res chain seq x y z
N ASN A 1 49.09 -3.65 17.48
CA ASN A 1 47.90 -3.33 18.24
C ASN A 1 46.72 -3.21 17.26
N TYR A 2 46.05 -4.30 16.98
CA TYR A 2 44.76 -4.31 16.31
C TYR A 2 43.72 -4.00 17.39
N ILE A 3 43.17 -2.80 17.39
CA ILE A 3 41.90 -2.51 18.05
C ILE A 3 40.83 -3.21 17.19
N VAL A 4 40.47 -4.42 17.56
CA VAL A 4 39.28 -5.11 17.03
C VAL A 4 38.09 -4.30 17.50
N ASP A 5 37.29 -3.80 16.56
CA ASP A 5 36.07 -3.01 16.84
C ASP A 5 35.09 -3.88 17.61
N SER A 6 35.09 -3.75 18.93
CA SER A 6 34.20 -4.50 19.86
C SER A 6 32.71 -4.27 19.58
N ASN A 7 32.39 -3.18 18.87
CA ASN A 7 31.01 -2.89 18.43
C ASN A 7 30.55 -3.83 17.31
N ASN A 8 31.41 -4.17 16.36
CA ASN A 8 31.07 -5.02 15.21
C ASN A 8 30.82 -6.47 15.62
N ASP A 9 31.57 -6.97 16.60
CA ASP A 9 31.40 -8.33 17.14
C ASP A 9 30.09 -8.48 17.93
N ASN A 10 29.71 -7.47 18.71
CA ASN A 10 28.46 -7.44 19.45
C ASN A 10 27.23 -7.38 18.52
N GLN A 11 27.33 -6.61 17.45
CA GLN A 11 26.29 -6.48 16.43
C GLN A 11 26.07 -7.81 15.68
N LEU A 12 27.13 -8.46 15.25
CA LEU A 12 27.07 -9.78 14.60
C LEU A 12 26.48 -10.85 15.53
N TYR A 13 26.77 -10.76 16.82
CA TYR A 13 26.21 -11.65 17.83
C TYR A 13 24.69 -11.46 17.98
N LYS A 14 24.22 -10.21 18.10
CA LYS A 14 22.80 -9.87 18.16
C LYS A 14 22.04 -10.37 16.91
N ILE A 15 22.60 -10.14 15.72
CA ILE A 15 22.03 -10.63 14.45
C ILE A 15 21.86 -12.16 14.46
N LYS A 16 22.86 -12.89 14.97
CA LYS A 16 22.79 -14.35 15.07
C LYS A 16 21.70 -14.82 16.03
N LEU A 17 21.55 -14.16 17.17
CA LEU A 17 20.50 -14.48 18.15
C LEU A 17 19.11 -14.33 17.54
N VAL A 18 18.82 -13.18 16.94
CA VAL A 18 17.53 -12.88 16.31
C VAL A 18 17.24 -13.80 15.13
N ARG A 19 18.25 -14.10 14.31
CA ARG A 19 18.13 -15.07 13.21
C ARG A 19 17.74 -16.46 13.73
N ASN A 20 18.37 -16.93 14.79
CA ASN A 20 18.05 -18.26 15.37
C ASN A 20 16.64 -18.29 15.95
N TYR A 21 16.22 -17.20 16.59
CA TYR A 21 14.86 -17.04 17.09
C TYR A 21 13.83 -17.16 15.96
N PHE A 22 13.95 -16.38 14.89
CA PHE A 22 12.98 -16.42 13.78
C PHE A 22 12.98 -17.75 13.00
N ARG A 23 14.08 -18.47 12.96
CA ARG A 23 14.12 -19.84 12.36
C ARG A 23 13.19 -20.81 13.08
N GLN A 24 12.95 -20.62 14.36
CA GLN A 24 12.10 -21.47 15.19
C GLN A 24 10.63 -21.06 15.15
N LYS A 25 10.28 -19.91 14.53
CA LYS A 25 8.91 -19.43 14.40
C LYS A 25 8.33 -19.83 13.01
N PRO A 26 7.50 -20.89 12.94
CA PRO A 26 6.99 -21.42 11.66
C PRO A 26 6.03 -20.44 10.96
N GLU A 27 5.39 -19.56 11.72
CA GLU A 27 4.50 -18.51 11.23
C GLU A 27 5.25 -17.40 10.48
N VAL A 28 6.54 -17.19 10.73
CA VAL A 28 7.35 -16.18 10.06
C VAL A 28 7.96 -16.74 8.78
N LEU A 29 7.66 -16.13 7.65
CA LEU A 29 8.19 -16.50 6.33
C LEU A 29 9.47 -15.76 5.97
N MET A 30 9.58 -14.49 6.41
CA MET A 30 10.75 -13.65 6.17
C MET A 30 10.94 -12.69 7.33
N SER A 31 12.19 -12.36 7.63
CA SER A 31 12.53 -11.31 8.58
C SER A 31 13.79 -10.56 8.13
N PHE A 32 13.83 -9.26 8.42
CA PHE A 32 14.89 -8.33 8.03
C PHE A 32 15.23 -7.40 9.19
N ILE A 33 16.49 -6.98 9.24
CA ILE A 33 16.87 -5.76 9.98
C ILE A 33 16.85 -4.62 8.98
N PHE A 34 16.30 -3.48 9.35
CA PHE A 34 16.26 -2.30 8.48
C PHE A 34 16.61 -1.02 9.26
N GLY A 35 16.33 0.15 8.70
CA GLY A 35 16.58 1.42 9.38
C GLY A 35 18.05 1.76 9.56
N SER A 36 18.39 2.37 10.69
CA SER A 36 19.73 2.87 10.98
C SER A 36 20.77 1.76 11.05
N TYR A 37 20.41 0.60 11.60
CA TYR A 37 21.29 -0.56 11.69
C TYR A 37 21.67 -1.13 10.32
N ALA A 38 20.73 -1.27 9.41
CA ALA A 38 20.99 -1.76 8.07
C ALA A 38 21.84 -0.77 7.25
N ALA A 39 21.68 0.52 7.54
CA ALA A 39 22.42 1.59 6.86
C ALA A 39 23.84 1.87 7.43
N GLY A 40 24.26 1.16 8.50
CA GLY A 40 25.54 1.40 9.18
C GLY A 40 25.63 2.80 9.80
N ARG A 41 24.49 3.36 10.22
CA ARG A 41 24.37 4.71 10.82
C ARG A 41 23.83 4.65 12.25
N GLU A 42 23.97 3.50 12.89
CA GLU A 42 23.55 3.30 14.27
C GLU A 42 24.36 4.16 15.24
N THR A 43 23.69 4.65 16.25
CA THR A 43 24.27 5.33 17.42
C THR A 43 24.02 4.48 18.66
N SER A 44 24.71 4.77 19.77
CA SER A 44 24.54 4.02 21.03
C SER A 44 23.13 4.02 21.63
N GLY A 45 22.19 4.76 21.05
CA GLY A 45 20.78 4.82 21.44
C GLY A 45 19.81 4.48 20.29
N SER A 46 20.31 3.96 19.17
CA SER A 46 19.44 3.57 18.05
C SER A 46 18.66 2.30 18.37
N ASP A 47 17.35 2.33 18.10
CA ASP A 47 16.47 1.16 18.21
C ASP A 47 16.85 0.11 17.16
N PHE A 48 16.53 -1.14 17.45
CA PHE A 48 16.80 -2.26 16.55
C PHE A 48 15.54 -2.54 15.73
N ASP A 49 15.49 -1.96 14.52
CA ASP A 49 14.35 -2.06 13.63
C ASP A 49 14.29 -3.43 12.95
N ILE A 50 13.22 -4.20 13.19
CA ILE A 50 12.99 -5.52 12.62
C ILE A 50 11.70 -5.53 11.84
N ALA A 51 11.75 -6.02 10.61
CA ALA A 51 10.58 -6.25 9.78
C ALA A 51 10.32 -7.74 9.63
N VAL A 52 9.05 -8.15 9.72
CA VAL A 52 8.61 -9.54 9.60
C VAL A 52 7.49 -9.68 8.57
N TYR A 53 7.48 -10.80 7.85
CA TYR A 53 6.40 -11.19 6.95
C TYR A 53 5.83 -12.54 7.42
N PHE A 54 4.55 -12.56 7.78
CA PHE A 54 3.87 -13.74 8.29
C PHE A 54 3.23 -14.58 7.18
N ARG A 55 3.00 -15.87 7.44
CA ARG A 55 2.37 -16.83 6.54
C ARG A 55 0.91 -16.49 6.24
N ASP A 56 0.15 -16.17 7.27
CA ASP A 56 -1.29 -15.91 7.21
C ASP A 56 -1.58 -14.44 7.57
N SER A 57 -1.79 -13.61 6.55
CA SER A 57 -2.11 -12.20 6.74
C SER A 57 -3.50 -11.95 7.35
N GLU A 58 -4.44 -12.91 7.18
CA GLU A 58 -5.81 -12.80 7.70
C GLU A 58 -5.91 -13.13 9.20
N LYS A 59 -4.87 -13.73 9.78
CA LYS A 59 -4.79 -14.10 11.20
C LYS A 59 -3.73 -13.32 11.97
N THR A 60 -3.29 -12.19 11.45
CA THR A 60 -2.40 -11.32 12.22
C THR A 60 -3.19 -10.73 13.37
N ASP A 61 -3.34 -11.55 14.40
CA ASP A 61 -3.71 -11.06 15.72
C ASP A 61 -2.53 -10.21 16.20
N TYR A 62 -2.74 -8.95 16.50
CA TYR A 62 -1.72 -8.04 17.05
C TYR A 62 -1.01 -8.65 18.28
N SER A 63 -1.64 -9.65 18.94
CA SER A 63 -1.04 -10.44 20.00
C SER A 63 0.26 -11.15 19.58
N ASN A 64 0.39 -11.58 18.33
CA ASN A 64 1.61 -12.24 17.82
C ASN A 64 2.75 -11.24 17.63
N GLU A 65 2.46 -10.03 17.18
CA GLU A 65 3.48 -8.97 17.00
C GLU A 65 4.02 -8.52 18.35
N ASP A 66 3.13 -8.25 19.31
CA ASP A 66 3.50 -7.84 20.66
C ASP A 66 4.29 -8.94 21.39
N GLN A 67 3.91 -10.20 21.21
CA GLN A 67 4.64 -11.32 21.80
C GLN A 67 6.04 -11.44 21.21
N ILE A 68 6.19 -11.37 19.88
CA ILE A 68 7.50 -11.42 19.20
C ILE A 68 8.37 -10.24 19.64
N ARG A 69 7.80 -9.04 19.74
CA ARG A 69 8.50 -7.85 20.21
C ARG A 69 9.06 -8.06 21.62
N LEU A 70 8.24 -8.55 22.56
CA LEU A 70 8.67 -8.82 23.93
C LEU A 70 9.79 -9.88 23.98
N GLU A 71 9.60 -11.01 23.29
CA GLU A 71 10.57 -12.10 23.29
C GLU A 71 11.92 -11.66 22.68
N VAL A 72 11.90 -10.87 21.60
CA VAL A 72 13.15 -10.37 20.98
C VAL A 72 13.80 -9.28 21.84
N THR A 73 13.03 -8.40 22.49
CA THR A 73 13.54 -7.43 23.47
C THR A 73 14.27 -8.15 24.62
N GLU A 74 13.70 -9.24 25.14
CA GLU A 74 14.36 -10.05 26.18
C GLU A 74 15.67 -10.70 25.68
N ILE A 75 15.67 -11.25 24.45
CA ILE A 75 16.86 -11.87 23.85
C ILE A 75 18.00 -10.87 23.63
N LEU A 76 17.65 -9.66 23.21
CA LEU A 76 18.64 -8.62 22.89
C LEU A 76 19.02 -7.74 24.08
N HIS A 77 18.24 -7.78 25.18
CA HIS A 77 18.32 -6.82 26.29
C HIS A 77 18.29 -5.36 25.81
N GLN A 78 17.47 -5.10 24.79
CA GLN A 78 17.35 -3.80 24.13
C GLN A 78 15.96 -3.67 23.52
N ASP A 79 15.38 -2.49 23.58
CA ASP A 79 14.11 -2.20 22.89
C ASP A 79 14.25 -2.36 21.38
N ILE A 80 13.19 -2.88 20.77
CA ILE A 80 13.11 -3.09 19.32
C ILE A 80 11.86 -2.44 18.75
N ASP A 81 11.96 -2.00 17.51
CA ASP A 81 10.81 -1.66 16.69
C ASP A 81 10.48 -2.84 15.76
N LEU A 82 9.26 -3.38 15.88
CA LEU A 82 8.81 -4.50 15.06
C LEU A 82 7.74 -4.02 14.08
N VAL A 83 8.00 -4.24 12.80
CA VAL A 83 7.09 -3.85 11.71
C VAL A 83 6.61 -5.08 10.96
N CYS A 84 5.28 -5.23 10.86
CA CYS A 84 4.66 -6.25 10.01
C CYS A 84 4.65 -5.78 8.55
N LEU A 85 5.22 -6.58 7.65
CA LEU A 85 5.26 -6.31 6.22
C LEU A 85 3.95 -6.69 5.50
N ASN A 86 3.13 -7.55 6.13
CA ASN A 86 1.82 -7.92 5.59
C ASN A 86 0.91 -6.71 5.61
N GLY A 87 0.45 -6.26 4.42
CA GLY A 87 -0.41 -5.09 4.32
C GLY A 87 0.27 -3.72 4.53
N ALA A 88 1.58 -3.70 4.78
CA ALA A 88 2.33 -2.45 4.85
C ALA A 88 2.41 -1.74 3.48
N PRO A 89 2.55 -0.39 3.46
CA PRO A 89 2.71 0.36 2.21
C PRO A 89 3.86 -0.19 1.36
N ALA A 90 3.64 -0.29 0.04
CA ALA A 90 4.62 -0.86 -0.89
C ALA A 90 5.98 -0.14 -0.85
N SER A 91 5.98 1.18 -0.58
CA SER A 91 7.21 1.97 -0.39
C SER A 91 8.05 1.46 0.78
N LEU A 92 7.42 1.20 1.94
CA LEU A 92 8.09 0.66 3.11
C LEU A 92 8.60 -0.76 2.85
N VAL A 93 7.75 -1.65 2.30
CA VAL A 93 8.14 -3.03 1.98
C VAL A 93 9.27 -3.05 0.96
N SER A 94 9.23 -2.19 -0.06
CA SER A 94 10.29 -2.05 -1.07
C SER A 94 11.60 -1.58 -0.45
N ASP A 95 11.55 -0.60 0.46
CA ASP A 95 12.74 -0.10 1.15
C ASP A 95 13.38 -1.19 2.01
N VAL A 96 12.57 -1.86 2.85
CA VAL A 96 13.05 -2.97 3.69
C VAL A 96 13.67 -4.11 2.86
N ILE A 97 13.04 -4.51 1.76
CA ILE A 97 13.53 -5.62 0.94
C ILE A 97 14.79 -5.25 0.15
N LYS A 98 14.93 -3.98 -0.27
CA LYS A 98 16.08 -3.50 -1.05
C LYS A 98 17.30 -3.15 -0.21
N THR A 99 17.07 -2.54 0.95
CA THR A 99 18.14 -1.96 1.78
C THR A 99 18.36 -2.71 3.09
N GLY A 100 17.36 -3.48 3.53
CA GLY A 100 17.45 -4.24 4.78
C GLY A 100 18.39 -5.44 4.68
N ILE A 101 18.90 -5.85 5.83
CA ILE A 101 19.73 -7.06 5.99
C ILE A 101 18.80 -8.24 6.24
N PRO A 102 18.73 -9.24 5.33
CA PRO A 102 17.87 -10.41 5.54
C PRO A 102 18.40 -11.26 6.71
N LEU A 103 17.59 -11.39 7.75
CA LEU A 103 17.84 -12.31 8.85
C LEU A 103 17.50 -13.75 8.43
N PHE A 104 16.33 -13.90 7.80
CA PHE A 104 15.79 -15.20 7.45
C PHE A 104 14.79 -15.10 6.30
N ILE A 105 14.87 -16.01 5.34
CA ILE A 105 13.94 -16.15 4.21
C ILE A 105 13.61 -17.64 4.07
N ARG A 106 12.37 -18.03 4.41
CA ARG A 106 11.89 -19.43 4.32
C ARG A 106 11.42 -19.78 2.93
N ASP A 107 10.75 -18.83 2.25
CA ASP A 107 10.23 -18.99 0.89
C ASP A 107 10.88 -17.99 -0.07
N ARG A 108 11.86 -18.48 -0.84
CA ARG A 108 12.57 -17.64 -1.82
C ARG A 108 11.69 -17.23 -3.00
N LYS A 109 10.72 -18.07 -3.38
CA LYS A 109 9.81 -17.72 -4.48
C LYS A 109 8.91 -16.58 -4.08
N LEU A 110 8.32 -16.66 -2.89
CA LEU A 110 7.52 -15.58 -2.32
C LEU A 110 8.35 -14.28 -2.16
N TYR A 111 9.59 -14.38 -1.69
CA TYR A 111 10.51 -13.25 -1.58
C TYR A 111 10.68 -12.50 -2.92
N TRP A 112 11.01 -13.23 -4.00
CA TRP A 112 11.20 -12.61 -5.30
C TRP A 112 9.90 -12.08 -5.90
N THR A 113 8.79 -12.78 -5.70
CA THR A 113 7.47 -12.30 -6.12
C THR A 113 7.12 -10.99 -5.42
N LEU A 114 7.33 -10.92 -4.10
CA LEU A 114 7.08 -9.73 -3.31
C LEU A 114 8.03 -8.59 -3.72
N TYR A 115 9.33 -8.87 -3.90
CA TYR A 115 10.32 -7.91 -4.35
C TYR A 115 9.91 -7.21 -5.66
N LEU A 116 9.53 -7.99 -6.66
CA LEU A 116 9.10 -7.46 -7.96
C LEU A 116 7.83 -6.63 -7.82
N LYS A 117 6.82 -7.17 -7.13
CA LYS A 117 5.53 -6.51 -6.91
C LYS A 117 5.71 -5.15 -6.25
N VAL A 118 6.32 -5.11 -5.06
CA VAL A 118 6.44 -3.86 -4.30
C VAL A 118 7.39 -2.86 -4.93
N SER A 119 8.38 -3.32 -5.70
CA SER A 119 9.25 -2.43 -6.46
C SER A 119 8.49 -1.67 -7.53
N LEU A 120 7.63 -2.35 -8.27
CA LEU A 120 6.77 -1.73 -9.30
C LEU A 120 5.74 -0.77 -8.67
N GLU A 121 5.09 -1.19 -7.59
CA GLU A 121 4.12 -0.35 -6.87
C GLU A 121 4.77 0.89 -6.26
N ALA A 122 5.95 0.76 -5.67
CA ALA A 122 6.68 1.88 -5.10
C ALA A 122 7.14 2.88 -6.19
N GLU A 123 7.61 2.38 -7.33
CA GLU A 123 8.04 3.21 -8.46
C GLU A 123 6.88 4.01 -9.06
N ASP A 124 5.72 3.38 -9.21
CA ASP A 124 4.49 4.02 -9.66
C ASP A 124 4.02 5.10 -8.66
N PHE A 125 4.05 4.80 -7.36
CA PHE A 125 3.68 5.75 -6.31
C PHE A 125 4.63 6.96 -6.20
N LEU A 126 5.89 6.86 -6.61
CA LEU A 126 6.81 8.00 -6.65
C LEU A 126 6.32 9.11 -7.61
N GLY A 127 5.67 8.75 -8.69
CA GLY A 127 5.02 9.71 -9.59
C GLY A 127 3.93 10.51 -8.89
N PHE A 128 3.04 9.81 -8.17
CA PHE A 128 2.00 10.42 -7.34
C PHE A 128 2.60 11.37 -6.29
N ALA A 129 3.61 10.92 -5.54
CA ALA A 129 4.23 11.69 -4.47
C ALA A 129 4.87 12.98 -5.00
N ARG A 130 5.57 12.93 -6.15
CA ARG A 130 6.15 14.12 -6.80
C ARG A 130 5.08 15.13 -7.21
N ASP A 131 4.00 14.68 -7.82
CA ASP A 131 2.89 15.54 -8.22
C ASP A 131 2.15 16.12 -7.02
N TYR A 132 1.95 15.31 -5.98
CA TYR A 132 1.38 15.75 -4.71
C TYR A 132 2.17 16.91 -4.11
N MET A 133 3.49 16.77 -4.02
CA MET A 133 4.36 17.80 -3.46
C MET A 133 4.37 19.08 -4.29
N LYS A 134 4.30 18.98 -5.64
CA LYS A 134 4.17 20.18 -6.49
C LYS A 134 2.88 20.95 -6.20
N ILE A 135 1.75 20.26 -6.03
CA ILE A 135 0.48 20.90 -5.70
C ILE A 135 0.54 21.44 -4.26
N TYR A 136 1.09 20.66 -3.34
CA TYR A 136 1.23 21.04 -1.94
C TYR A 136 2.07 22.30 -1.72
N GLN A 137 3.07 22.58 -2.56
CA GLN A 137 3.90 23.79 -2.47
C GLN A 137 3.16 25.08 -2.89
N ASN A 138 2.07 24.97 -3.64
CA ASN A 138 1.25 26.11 -4.04
C ASN A 138 0.47 26.71 -2.86
N ALA A 139 -0.29 27.80 -3.10
CA ALA A 139 -1.18 28.37 -2.09
C ALA A 139 -2.21 27.33 -1.59
N LYS A 140 -2.75 27.53 -0.38
CA LYS A 140 -3.82 26.68 0.19
C LYS A 140 -5.14 26.97 -0.52
N SER A 141 -5.23 26.59 -1.78
CA SER A 141 -6.45 26.68 -2.61
C SER A 141 -6.18 25.98 -3.95
N LEU A 142 -7.26 25.66 -4.66
CA LEU A 142 -7.15 25.19 -6.04
C LEU A 142 -6.67 26.35 -6.94
N VAL A 143 -5.47 26.24 -7.48
CA VAL A 143 -5.02 27.14 -8.53
C VAL A 143 -5.78 26.83 -9.85
N PRO A 144 -5.90 27.76 -10.81
CA PRO A 144 -6.70 27.56 -12.02
C PRO A 144 -6.36 26.28 -12.79
N GLU A 145 -5.08 25.93 -12.90
CA GLU A 145 -4.63 24.69 -13.52
C GLU A 145 -5.19 23.45 -12.83
N GLN A 146 -5.13 23.40 -11.50
CA GLN A 146 -5.64 22.27 -10.72
C GLN A 146 -7.17 22.19 -10.80
N LYS A 147 -7.85 23.33 -10.80
CA LYS A 147 -9.30 23.39 -11.01
C LYS A 147 -9.69 22.82 -12.38
N THR A 148 -8.98 23.18 -13.44
CA THR A 148 -9.22 22.65 -14.78
C THR A 148 -9.00 21.13 -14.85
N ARG A 149 -7.93 20.65 -14.23
CA ARG A 149 -7.65 19.20 -14.14
C ARG A 149 -8.73 18.46 -13.37
N LEU A 150 -9.19 19.03 -12.25
CA LEU A 150 -10.24 18.44 -11.41
C LEU A 150 -11.56 18.34 -12.18
N LEU A 151 -11.96 19.43 -12.88
CA LEU A 151 -13.15 19.43 -13.73
C LEU A 151 -13.09 18.36 -14.83
N ALA A 152 -11.95 18.25 -15.52
CA ALA A 152 -11.76 17.22 -16.56
C ALA A 152 -11.88 15.80 -15.99
N ARG A 153 -11.33 15.54 -14.78
CA ARG A 153 -11.45 14.25 -14.13
C ARG A 153 -12.86 13.96 -13.63
N LEU A 154 -13.57 14.98 -13.15
CA LEU A 154 -14.96 14.87 -12.72
C LEU A 154 -15.87 14.50 -13.91
N GLN A 155 -15.73 15.21 -15.03
CA GLN A 155 -16.48 14.90 -16.23
C GLN A 155 -16.20 13.48 -16.73
N PHE A 156 -14.93 13.11 -16.85
CA PHE A 156 -14.51 11.76 -17.22
C PHE A 156 -15.12 10.69 -16.30
N LEU A 157 -15.01 10.87 -14.98
CA LEU A 157 -15.59 9.95 -14.01
C LEU A 157 -17.10 9.82 -14.14
N GLY A 158 -17.80 10.95 -14.35
CA GLY A 158 -19.24 10.97 -14.58
C GLY A 158 -19.67 10.23 -15.85
N ASP A 159 -18.86 10.29 -16.91
CA ASP A 159 -19.14 9.58 -18.17
C ASP A 159 -18.86 8.08 -18.03
N GLU A 160 -17.73 7.67 -17.47
CA GLU A 160 -17.39 6.25 -17.23
C GLU A 160 -18.42 5.55 -16.32
N LEU A 161 -18.93 6.23 -15.31
CA LEU A 161 -19.92 5.64 -14.39
C LEU A 161 -21.28 5.37 -15.04
N LYS A 162 -21.60 5.96 -16.19
CA LYS A 162 -22.82 5.65 -16.95
C LYS A 162 -22.78 4.25 -17.55
N GLU A 163 -21.61 3.71 -17.82
CA GLU A 163 -21.42 2.39 -18.44
C GLU A 163 -21.56 1.23 -17.44
N ILE A 164 -21.68 1.52 -16.16
CA ILE A 164 -21.69 0.51 -15.08
C ILE A 164 -22.78 -0.57 -15.27
N GLU A 165 -23.93 -0.17 -15.82
CA GLU A 165 -25.07 -1.10 -16.03
C GLU A 165 -24.79 -2.11 -17.15
N GLU A 166 -23.92 -1.79 -18.10
CA GLU A 166 -23.50 -2.73 -19.14
C GLU A 166 -22.59 -3.81 -18.55
N PHE A 167 -21.61 -3.39 -17.73
CA PHE A 167 -20.67 -4.30 -17.10
C PHE A 167 -21.29 -5.15 -15.98
N ARG A 168 -22.37 -4.67 -15.34
CA ARG A 168 -23.09 -5.44 -14.31
C ARG A 168 -23.67 -6.76 -14.84
N LYS A 169 -23.97 -6.84 -16.13
CA LYS A 169 -24.54 -8.02 -16.77
C LYS A 169 -23.50 -9.07 -17.16
N LEU A 170 -22.22 -8.73 -17.16
CA LEU A 170 -21.15 -9.61 -17.57
C LEU A 170 -21.00 -10.79 -16.63
N THR A 171 -21.19 -11.99 -17.13
CA THR A 171 -21.01 -13.24 -16.36
C THR A 171 -19.55 -13.64 -16.27
N PHE A 172 -19.20 -14.48 -15.29
CA PHE A 172 -17.83 -15.02 -15.17
C PHE A 172 -17.42 -15.80 -16.43
N LYS A 173 -18.36 -16.54 -17.03
CA LYS A 173 -18.08 -17.29 -18.26
C LYS A 173 -17.72 -16.36 -19.42
N GLU A 174 -18.48 -15.29 -19.65
CA GLU A 174 -18.18 -14.29 -20.67
C GLU A 174 -16.84 -13.59 -20.37
N TYR A 175 -16.57 -13.22 -19.12
CA TYR A 175 -15.28 -12.67 -18.70
C TYR A 175 -14.12 -13.62 -19.00
N GLN A 176 -14.30 -14.93 -18.82
CA GLN A 176 -13.29 -15.94 -19.06
C GLN A 176 -13.09 -16.23 -20.55
N ASP A 177 -14.19 -16.38 -21.30
CA ASP A 177 -14.17 -16.82 -22.71
C ASP A 177 -14.00 -15.65 -23.69
N ASP A 178 -14.52 -14.44 -23.39
CA ASP A 178 -14.40 -13.26 -24.25
C ASP A 178 -13.26 -12.33 -23.77
N LYS A 179 -12.13 -12.45 -24.43
CA LYS A 179 -10.93 -11.66 -24.16
C LYS A 179 -11.15 -10.15 -24.36
N ILE A 180 -12.06 -9.76 -25.27
CA ILE A 180 -12.35 -8.34 -25.55
C ILE A 180 -13.16 -7.77 -24.40
N GLN A 181 -14.23 -8.43 -24.00
CA GLN A 181 -15.06 -8.01 -22.86
C GLN A 181 -14.27 -7.97 -21.56
N ARG A 182 -13.41 -8.96 -21.31
CA ARG A 182 -12.51 -8.97 -20.16
C ARG A 182 -11.62 -7.72 -20.14
N ARG A 183 -10.92 -7.42 -21.25
CA ARG A 183 -10.04 -6.25 -21.33
C ARG A 183 -10.80 -4.93 -21.18
N ASN A 184 -12.01 -4.87 -21.71
CA ASN A 184 -12.85 -3.68 -21.60
C ASN A 184 -13.22 -3.38 -20.14
N ILE A 185 -13.75 -4.37 -19.41
CA ILE A 185 -14.15 -4.17 -18.02
C ILE A 185 -12.95 -3.91 -17.10
N GLU A 186 -11.83 -4.61 -17.33
CA GLU A 186 -10.59 -4.38 -16.59
C GLU A 186 -10.08 -2.94 -16.78
N ARG A 187 -10.03 -2.49 -18.04
CA ARG A 187 -9.58 -1.14 -18.38
C ARG A 187 -10.53 -0.06 -17.88
N TRP A 188 -11.83 -0.27 -18.01
CA TRP A 188 -12.84 0.60 -17.46
C TRP A 188 -12.71 0.76 -15.94
N THR A 189 -12.59 -0.35 -15.21
CA THR A 189 -12.40 -0.33 -13.75
C THR A 189 -11.11 0.42 -13.38
N GLU A 190 -10.00 0.13 -14.07
CA GLU A 190 -8.72 0.81 -13.86
C GLU A 190 -8.81 2.32 -14.08
N ASN A 191 -9.48 2.74 -15.15
CA ASN A 191 -9.66 4.16 -15.51
C ASN A 191 -10.40 4.93 -14.41
N ILE A 192 -11.49 4.38 -13.87
CA ILE A 192 -12.27 4.99 -12.79
C ILE A 192 -11.41 5.12 -11.52
N ILE A 193 -10.69 4.08 -11.15
CA ILE A 193 -9.83 4.10 -9.97
C ILE A 193 -8.70 5.13 -10.14
N ASN A 194 -8.06 5.19 -11.29
CA ASN A 194 -7.01 6.16 -11.57
C ASN A 194 -7.53 7.60 -11.54
N ALA A 195 -8.72 7.86 -12.09
CA ALA A 195 -9.35 9.18 -12.01
C ALA A 195 -9.65 9.58 -10.57
N SER A 196 -10.10 8.63 -9.75
CA SER A 196 -10.36 8.86 -8.32
C SER A 196 -9.08 9.18 -7.53
N ILE A 197 -7.97 8.48 -7.83
CA ILE A 197 -6.65 8.75 -7.24
C ILE A 197 -6.15 10.15 -7.63
N ASP A 198 -6.33 10.55 -8.91
CA ASP A 198 -5.96 11.88 -9.37
C ASP A 198 -6.77 12.98 -8.67
N ILE A 199 -8.07 12.78 -8.50
CA ILE A 199 -8.95 13.69 -7.75
C ILE A 199 -8.51 13.80 -6.29
N ALA A 200 -8.31 12.67 -5.62
CA ALA A 200 -7.83 12.61 -4.24
C ALA A 200 -6.52 13.39 -4.07
N LYS A 201 -5.54 13.15 -4.96
CA LYS A 201 -4.25 13.86 -5.00
C LYS A 201 -4.43 15.37 -5.07
N ILE A 202 -5.25 15.86 -5.99
CA ILE A 202 -5.46 17.30 -6.20
C ILE A 202 -6.09 17.93 -4.96
N ILE A 203 -7.13 17.34 -4.41
CA ILE A 203 -7.86 17.89 -3.27
C ILE A 203 -7.00 17.86 -2.00
N LEU A 204 -6.49 16.71 -1.62
CA LEU A 204 -5.69 16.56 -0.40
C LEU A 204 -4.46 17.47 -0.40
N ALA A 205 -3.73 17.54 -1.53
CA ALA A 205 -2.55 18.41 -1.64
C ALA A 205 -2.92 19.91 -1.61
N SER A 206 -4.02 20.32 -2.24
CA SER A 206 -4.51 21.71 -2.22
C SER A 206 -4.97 22.13 -0.83
N GLU A 207 -5.53 21.20 -0.05
CA GLU A 207 -5.94 21.44 1.33
C GLU A 207 -4.80 21.33 2.36
N LYS A 208 -3.57 21.09 1.92
CA LYS A 208 -2.41 20.91 2.79
C LYS A 208 -2.54 19.74 3.78
N LYS A 209 -3.22 18.70 3.36
CA LYS A 209 -3.24 17.44 4.12
C LYS A 209 -1.87 16.79 4.13
N LYS A 210 -1.60 15.93 5.10
CA LYS A 210 -0.39 15.09 5.10
C LYS A 210 -0.37 14.24 3.82
N MET A 211 0.79 14.09 3.22
CA MET A 211 0.94 13.22 2.04
C MET A 211 0.64 11.75 2.43
N PRO A 212 -0.30 11.09 1.75
CA PRO A 212 -0.58 9.67 1.99
C PRO A 212 0.63 8.80 1.68
N GLY A 213 0.77 7.66 2.35
CA GLY A 213 1.84 6.68 2.10
C GLY A 213 1.51 5.66 1.02
N SER A 214 0.24 5.61 0.56
CA SER A 214 -0.24 4.67 -0.47
C SER A 214 -1.46 5.22 -1.19
N TYR A 215 -1.83 4.60 -2.31
CA TYR A 215 -3.09 4.91 -3.01
C TYR A 215 -4.34 4.60 -2.17
N GLU A 216 -4.28 3.54 -1.37
CA GLU A 216 -5.35 3.17 -0.47
C GLU A 216 -5.57 4.25 0.60
N GLU A 217 -4.50 4.72 1.24
CA GLU A 217 -4.54 5.83 2.18
C GLU A 217 -5.06 7.11 1.51
N ALA A 218 -4.60 7.42 0.28
CA ALA A 218 -5.06 8.58 -0.48
C ALA A 218 -6.58 8.55 -0.73
N LEU A 219 -7.11 7.41 -1.18
CA LEU A 219 -8.56 7.26 -1.40
C LEU A 219 -9.34 7.30 -0.10
N ARG A 220 -8.82 6.72 0.99
CA ARG A 220 -9.45 6.77 2.30
C ARG A 220 -9.53 8.19 2.85
N ASP A 221 -8.43 8.90 2.87
CA ASP A 221 -8.35 10.28 3.38
C ASP A 221 -9.25 11.22 2.57
N PHE A 222 -9.28 11.04 1.25
CA PHE A 222 -10.17 11.77 0.37
C PHE A 222 -11.64 11.45 0.66
N ALA A 223 -12.02 10.18 0.78
CA ALA A 223 -13.40 9.77 1.07
C ALA A 223 -13.87 10.32 2.42
N MET A 224 -13.01 10.30 3.44
CA MET A 224 -13.29 10.92 4.74
C MET A 224 -13.48 12.44 4.61
N SER A 225 -12.66 13.12 3.84
CA SER A 225 -12.81 14.56 3.56
C SER A 225 -14.08 14.87 2.78
N ALA A 226 -14.57 13.95 1.96
CA ALA A 226 -15.84 14.03 1.24
C ALA A 226 -17.08 13.67 2.09
N GLY A 227 -16.91 13.39 3.38
CA GLY A 227 -17.99 13.12 4.32
C GLY A 227 -18.54 11.69 4.29
N LEU A 228 -17.79 10.71 3.73
CA LEU A 228 -18.12 9.30 3.84
C LEU A 228 -17.86 8.82 5.28
N THR A 229 -18.65 7.84 5.74
CA THR A 229 -18.37 7.17 7.02
C THR A 229 -17.06 6.38 6.94
N ASP A 230 -16.48 6.00 8.09
CA ASP A 230 -15.24 5.21 8.12
C ASP A 230 -15.36 3.87 7.39
N ASP A 231 -16.53 3.18 7.49
CA ASP A 231 -16.81 1.95 6.74
C ASP A 231 -16.87 2.19 5.22
N GLU A 232 -17.56 3.24 4.80
CA GLU A 232 -17.64 3.64 3.38
C GLU A 232 -16.27 4.05 2.83
N ALA A 233 -15.49 4.79 3.62
CA ALA A 233 -14.14 5.20 3.24
C ALA A 233 -13.19 4.01 3.12
N ARG A 234 -13.30 3.01 4.00
CA ARG A 234 -12.56 1.75 3.86
C ARG A 234 -12.93 0.99 2.59
N LYS A 235 -14.23 0.89 2.28
CA LYS A 235 -14.70 0.25 1.04
C LYS A 235 -14.19 0.98 -0.21
N PHE A 236 -14.23 2.31 -0.19
CA PHE A 236 -13.72 3.12 -1.29
C PHE A 236 -12.20 2.97 -1.45
N ALA A 237 -11.45 2.97 -0.35
CA ALA A 237 -10.01 2.77 -0.33
C ALA A 237 -9.59 1.41 -0.90
N ALA A 238 -10.35 0.35 -0.60
CA ALA A 238 -10.08 -1.00 -1.09
C ALA A 238 -10.10 -1.11 -2.63
N PHE A 239 -10.72 -0.17 -3.34
CA PHE A 239 -10.66 -0.11 -4.80
C PHE A 239 -9.24 0.08 -5.34
N ALA A 240 -8.36 0.78 -4.61
CA ALA A 240 -6.95 0.91 -5.00
C ALA A 240 -6.26 -0.46 -5.16
N GLY A 241 -6.65 -1.45 -4.34
CA GLY A 241 -6.10 -2.80 -4.41
C GLY A 241 -6.42 -3.55 -5.72
N ILE A 242 -7.51 -3.18 -6.42
CA ILE A 242 -7.86 -3.78 -7.72
C ILE A 242 -6.80 -3.44 -8.77
N ARG A 243 -6.33 -2.17 -8.80
CA ARG A 243 -5.29 -1.72 -9.70
C ARG A 243 -4.01 -2.55 -9.58
N ASN A 244 -3.64 -2.92 -8.37
CA ASN A 244 -2.44 -3.70 -8.10
C ASN A 244 -2.58 -5.16 -8.56
N ILE A 245 -3.82 -5.70 -8.63
CA ILE A 245 -4.09 -7.08 -9.05
C ILE A 245 -4.19 -7.20 -10.57
N LEU A 246 -4.59 -6.14 -11.27
CA LEU A 246 -4.67 -6.12 -12.74
C LEU A 246 -3.33 -6.48 -13.43
N ALA A 247 -2.21 -6.34 -12.72
CA ALA A 247 -0.89 -6.78 -13.19
C ALA A 247 -0.61 -8.29 -13.02
N HIS A 248 -1.49 -9.07 -12.35
CA HIS A 248 -1.28 -10.47 -12.01
C HIS A 248 -2.49 -11.32 -12.41
N GLU A 249 -2.26 -12.39 -13.21
CA GLU A 249 -3.25 -13.21 -13.94
C GLU A 249 -4.11 -14.18 -13.08
N TYR A 250 -4.67 -13.77 -11.96
CA TYR A 250 -5.65 -14.57 -11.21
C TYR A 250 -7.08 -14.15 -11.55
N TRP A 251 -7.60 -14.63 -12.66
CA TRP A 251 -8.88 -14.18 -13.24
C TRP A 251 -10.10 -14.32 -12.31
N GLU A 252 -10.18 -15.38 -11.53
CA GLU A 252 -11.31 -15.57 -10.59
C GLU A 252 -11.32 -14.52 -9.49
N ILE A 253 -10.14 -14.24 -8.90
CA ILE A 253 -9.99 -13.22 -7.84
C ILE A 253 -10.27 -11.84 -8.41
N LEU A 254 -9.76 -11.56 -9.59
CA LEU A 254 -9.93 -10.26 -10.25
C LEU A 254 -11.39 -10.01 -10.63
N TYR A 255 -12.07 -11.00 -11.23
CA TYR A 255 -13.48 -10.90 -11.55
C TYR A 255 -14.34 -10.63 -10.29
N GLY A 256 -14.13 -11.39 -9.22
CA GLY A 256 -14.85 -11.18 -7.96
C GLY A 256 -14.68 -9.78 -7.39
N ARG A 257 -13.47 -9.21 -7.47
CA ARG A 257 -13.19 -7.83 -7.03
C ARG A 257 -13.83 -6.79 -7.94
N ILE A 258 -13.81 -6.99 -9.25
CA ILE A 258 -14.48 -6.11 -10.21
C ILE A 258 -15.99 -6.14 -9.99
N GLN A 259 -16.60 -7.30 -9.76
CA GLN A 259 -18.04 -7.42 -9.45
C GLN A 259 -18.39 -6.72 -8.14
N ASN A 260 -17.54 -6.84 -7.12
CA ASN A 260 -17.75 -6.09 -5.88
C ASN A 260 -17.62 -4.58 -6.10
N PHE A 261 -16.65 -4.14 -6.91
CA PHE A 261 -16.52 -2.73 -7.31
C PHE A 261 -17.80 -2.24 -8.00
N ILE A 262 -18.32 -2.96 -8.99
CA ILE A 262 -19.56 -2.62 -9.71
C ILE A 262 -20.77 -2.52 -8.75
N LYS A 263 -20.82 -3.38 -7.74
CA LYS A 263 -21.90 -3.38 -6.75
C LYS A 263 -21.84 -2.19 -5.80
N GLU A 264 -20.66 -1.90 -5.25
CA GLU A 264 -20.49 -0.89 -4.19
C GLU A 264 -20.28 0.53 -4.76
N SER A 265 -19.67 0.65 -5.95
CA SER A 265 -19.25 1.93 -6.52
C SER A 265 -20.40 2.93 -6.77
N PRO A 266 -21.62 2.56 -7.25
CA PRO A 266 -22.65 3.56 -7.52
C PRO A 266 -23.05 4.37 -6.31
N PHE A 267 -23.18 3.72 -5.17
CA PHE A 267 -23.54 4.39 -3.93
C PHE A 267 -22.41 5.31 -3.43
N LEU A 268 -21.18 4.82 -3.44
CA LEU A 268 -20.02 5.57 -2.98
C LEU A 268 -19.74 6.77 -3.90
N TYR A 269 -19.73 6.56 -5.21
CA TYR A 269 -19.48 7.65 -6.17
C TYR A 269 -20.58 8.69 -6.20
N LYS A 270 -21.83 8.33 -5.92
CA LYS A 270 -22.92 9.32 -5.77
C LYS A 270 -22.59 10.37 -4.70
N LYS A 271 -22.06 9.93 -3.55
CA LYS A 271 -21.62 10.84 -2.46
C LYS A 271 -20.41 11.66 -2.87
N ILE A 272 -19.42 11.01 -3.47
CA ILE A 272 -18.19 11.66 -3.96
C ILE A 272 -18.52 12.74 -5.00
N LEU A 273 -19.34 12.45 -6.00
CA LEU A 273 -19.74 13.40 -7.02
C LEU A 273 -20.49 14.59 -6.42
N HIS A 274 -21.43 14.33 -5.50
CA HIS A 274 -22.13 15.40 -4.79
C HIS A 274 -21.19 16.31 -3.99
N PHE A 275 -20.19 15.73 -3.33
CA PHE A 275 -19.16 16.52 -2.65
C PHE A 275 -18.37 17.39 -3.65
N LEU A 276 -17.94 16.81 -4.78
CA LEU A 276 -17.14 17.49 -5.79
C LEU A 276 -17.90 18.64 -6.48
N ASP A 277 -19.19 18.46 -6.74
CA ASP A 277 -20.06 19.51 -7.32
C ASP A 277 -20.17 20.73 -6.37
N ASN A 278 -20.10 20.52 -5.06
CA ASN A 278 -20.13 21.60 -4.08
C ASN A 278 -18.72 22.17 -3.76
N TYR A 279 -17.66 21.46 -4.11
CA TYR A 279 -16.27 21.85 -3.85
C TYR A 279 -15.72 22.81 -4.92
N LEU A 280 -16.24 22.77 -6.15
CA LEU A 280 -15.80 23.53 -7.33
C LEU A 280 -16.54 24.86 -7.47
#